data_dc95e2bec579751951dc079e5bb68bc0
#
_entry.id   dc95e2bec579751951dc079e5bb68bc0
#
_cell.length_a   1.000
_cell.length_b   1.000
_cell.length_c   1.000
_cell.angle_alpha   90.00
_cell.angle_beta   90.00
_cell.angle_gamma   90.00
#
_symmetry.space_group_name_H-M   'P 1'
#
loop_
_entity.id
_entity.type
_entity.pdbx_description
1 polymer ?
#
loop_
_entity_poly.entity_id
_entity_poly.type
_entity_poly.pdbx_seq_one_letter_code
_entity_poly.pdbx_strand_id
1 'polypeptide(L)'
;YFLNVCTFGCTTPYWDWERWEKEIDRMALYGVNMPLATVASEAIAERVWLRMGLNKEEIREFFTAPAHLPWHRMGNLNKWDGPLSDAWQQNQIALQHQILTRMRELGMQPIAPAFAGFVPEGFVQKHPDTQFRHMRWGGFDEEYNAYVLPPDSPFFEEIGKLFVEE
;
A
#
# COMPACT_ATOMS: atom_id res chain seq x y z
N TYR A 1 6.11 -18.23 -7.67
CA TYR A 1 5.31 -17.31 -6.89
C TYR A 1 6.06 -16.93 -5.62
N PHE A 2 6.22 -15.66 -5.39
CA PHE A 2 6.94 -15.15 -4.22
C PHE A 2 6.18 -13.96 -3.63
N LEU A 3 5.63 -14.16 -2.45
CA LEU A 3 4.77 -13.19 -1.80
C LEU A 3 5.01 -13.21 -0.29
N ASN A 4 5.45 -12.08 0.26
CA ASN A 4 5.50 -11.87 1.69
C ASN A 4 5.38 -10.38 2.01
N VAL A 5 4.22 -9.97 2.50
CA VAL A 5 3.96 -8.58 2.87
C VAL A 5 4.65 -8.23 4.18
N CYS A 6 4.59 -9.11 5.19
CA CYS A 6 5.08 -8.80 6.52
C CYS A 6 6.60 -8.87 6.62
N THR A 7 7.20 -10.03 6.42
CA THR A 7 8.64 -10.25 6.69
C THR A 7 9.54 -9.37 5.82
N PHE A 8 9.34 -9.36 4.51
CA PHE A 8 10.11 -8.49 3.63
C PHE A 8 9.75 -7.03 3.78
N GLY A 9 8.47 -6.73 3.93
CA GLY A 9 7.99 -5.36 4.10
C GLY A 9 8.56 -4.63 5.31
N CYS A 10 9.04 -5.33 6.33
CA CYS A 10 9.71 -4.70 7.46
C CYS A 10 11.10 -4.12 7.11
N THR A 11 11.72 -4.53 6.01
CA THR A 11 13.04 -4.09 5.58
C THR A 11 13.04 -3.38 4.22
N THR A 12 12.18 -3.78 3.30
CA THR A 12 12.12 -3.25 1.93
C THR A 12 11.88 -1.74 1.82
N PRO A 13 11.22 -1.04 2.76
CA PRO A 13 11.10 0.42 2.71
C PRO A 13 12.44 1.16 2.76
N TYR A 14 13.49 0.47 3.19
CA TYR A 14 14.85 1.02 3.33
C TYR A 14 15.82 0.52 2.24
N TRP A 15 15.33 -0.29 1.29
CA TRP A 15 16.16 -0.80 0.22
C TRP A 15 16.28 0.23 -0.91
N ASP A 16 17.51 0.46 -1.31
CA ASP A 16 17.84 1.20 -2.53
C ASP A 16 17.75 0.31 -3.77
N TRP A 17 18.02 0.89 -4.94
CA TRP A 17 18.01 0.15 -6.19
C TRP A 17 19.02 -1.00 -6.22
N GLU A 18 20.25 -0.79 -5.73
CA GLU A 18 21.29 -1.83 -5.73
C GLU A 18 20.86 -3.07 -4.93
N ARG A 19 20.18 -2.86 -3.79
CA ARG A 19 19.67 -3.97 -2.97
C ARG A 19 18.49 -4.67 -3.65
N TRP A 20 17.59 -3.92 -4.28
CA TRP A 20 16.46 -4.48 -5.01
C TRP A 20 16.91 -5.26 -6.24
N GLU A 21 17.85 -4.74 -7.05
CA GLU A 21 18.38 -5.42 -8.23
C GLU A 21 18.95 -6.80 -7.87
N LYS A 22 19.78 -6.86 -6.83
CA LYS A 22 20.34 -8.14 -6.32
C LYS A 22 19.25 -9.13 -5.90
N GLU A 23 18.17 -8.67 -5.26
CA GLU A 23 17.08 -9.53 -4.83
C GLU A 23 16.25 -10.02 -6.01
N ILE A 24 16.00 -9.17 -7.00
CA ILE A 24 15.27 -9.54 -8.23
C ILE A 24 16.07 -10.58 -9.02
N ASP A 25 17.38 -10.36 -9.20
CA ASP A 25 18.25 -11.31 -9.89
C ASP A 25 18.30 -12.66 -9.15
N ARG A 26 18.35 -12.62 -7.81
CA ARG A 26 18.26 -13.83 -6.99
C ARG A 26 16.92 -14.55 -7.19
N MET A 27 15.81 -13.83 -7.18
CA MET A 27 14.49 -14.41 -7.45
C MET A 27 14.46 -15.12 -8.82
N ALA A 28 15.04 -14.52 -9.86
CA ALA A 28 15.14 -15.13 -11.18
C ALA A 28 15.91 -16.43 -11.17
N LEU A 29 17.07 -16.47 -10.49
CA LEU A 29 17.89 -17.69 -10.35
C LEU A 29 17.16 -18.83 -9.62
N TYR A 30 16.24 -18.49 -8.70
CA TYR A 30 15.39 -19.46 -8.00
C TYR A 30 14.08 -19.79 -8.74
N GLY A 31 13.89 -19.31 -9.96
CA GLY A 31 12.72 -19.61 -10.78
C GLY A 31 11.45 -18.89 -10.33
N VAL A 32 11.57 -17.81 -9.55
CA VAL A 32 10.42 -16.97 -9.20
C VAL A 32 9.99 -16.19 -10.43
N ASN A 33 8.75 -16.33 -10.83
CA ASN A 33 8.19 -15.65 -12.01
C ASN A 33 7.00 -14.72 -11.69
N MET A 34 6.51 -14.72 -10.44
CA MET A 34 5.39 -13.88 -9.98
C MET A 34 5.70 -13.25 -8.61
N PRO A 35 6.60 -12.27 -8.56
CA PRO A 35 6.94 -11.58 -7.31
C PRO A 35 5.90 -10.52 -6.95
N LEU A 36 5.68 -10.30 -5.66
CA LEU A 36 4.89 -9.18 -5.15
C LEU A 36 5.69 -7.88 -5.25
N ALA A 37 5.12 -6.87 -5.88
CA ALA A 37 5.71 -5.55 -6.09
C ALA A 37 4.88 -4.48 -5.34
N THR A 38 5.15 -4.29 -4.05
CA THR A 38 4.40 -3.39 -3.16
C THR A 38 4.99 -1.99 -3.05
N VAL A 39 6.17 -1.75 -3.61
CA VAL A 39 6.81 -0.43 -3.54
C VAL A 39 5.90 0.61 -4.19
N ALA A 40 5.84 1.81 -3.61
CA ALA A 40 4.96 2.92 -4.04
C ALA A 40 3.45 2.66 -3.96
N SER A 41 2.97 1.61 -3.29
CA SER A 41 1.52 1.39 -3.11
C SER A 41 0.83 2.58 -2.45
N GLU A 42 1.51 3.28 -1.54
CA GLU A 42 1.00 4.46 -0.85
C GLU A 42 0.80 5.64 -1.79
N ALA A 43 1.67 5.80 -2.79
CA ALA A 43 1.54 6.85 -3.81
C ALA A 43 0.33 6.61 -4.74
N ILE A 44 0.07 5.35 -5.09
CA ILE A 44 -1.16 4.98 -5.81
C ILE A 44 -2.38 5.25 -4.94
N ALA A 45 -2.36 4.82 -3.68
CA ALA A 45 -3.45 5.08 -2.75
C ALA A 45 -3.72 6.59 -2.57
N GLU A 46 -2.67 7.44 -2.46
CA GLU A 46 -2.84 8.89 -2.40
C GLU A 46 -3.62 9.42 -3.61
N ARG A 47 -3.27 9.01 -4.84
CA ARG A 47 -3.96 9.44 -6.06
C ARG A 47 -5.44 9.02 -6.06
N VAL A 48 -5.72 7.78 -5.66
CA VAL A 48 -7.09 7.29 -5.56
C VAL A 48 -7.89 8.10 -4.54
N TRP A 49 -7.35 8.35 -3.36
CA TRP A 49 -8.07 9.09 -2.33
C TRP A 49 -8.28 10.58 -2.68
N LEU A 50 -7.35 11.18 -3.43
CA LEU A 50 -7.55 12.51 -4.00
C LEU A 50 -8.74 12.51 -4.99
N ARG A 51 -8.86 11.50 -5.85
CA ARG A 51 -10.00 11.32 -6.77
C ARG A 51 -11.31 11.07 -6.02
N MET A 52 -11.25 10.43 -4.86
CA MET A 52 -12.40 10.23 -3.96
C MET A 52 -12.74 11.46 -3.11
N GLY A 53 -12.09 12.61 -3.35
CA GLY A 53 -12.42 13.89 -2.73
C GLY A 53 -11.82 14.14 -1.36
N LEU A 54 -10.79 13.39 -0.96
CA LEU A 54 -10.01 13.68 0.22
C LEU A 54 -8.94 14.74 -0.10
N ASN A 55 -8.56 15.52 0.91
CA ASN A 55 -7.40 16.41 0.81
C ASN A 55 -6.11 15.69 1.27
N LYS A 56 -4.95 16.33 1.05
CA LYS A 56 -3.65 15.74 1.38
C LYS A 56 -3.45 15.48 2.86
N GLU A 57 -3.98 16.32 3.72
CA GLU A 57 -3.88 16.17 5.17
C GLU A 57 -4.64 14.93 5.64
N GLU A 58 -5.88 14.77 5.18
CA GLU A 58 -6.72 13.58 5.46
C GLU A 58 -6.05 12.28 4.98
N ILE A 59 -5.36 12.33 3.85
CA ILE A 59 -4.67 11.16 3.28
C ILE A 59 -3.37 10.87 4.05
N ARG A 60 -2.62 11.89 4.46
CA ARG A 60 -1.39 11.71 5.23
C ARG A 60 -1.63 11.03 6.58
N GLU A 61 -2.74 11.31 7.21
CA GLU A 61 -3.15 10.64 8.46
C GLU A 61 -3.54 9.17 8.27
N PHE A 62 -3.69 8.70 7.04
CA PHE A 62 -3.99 7.31 6.76
C PHE A 62 -2.74 6.41 6.85
N PHE A 63 -1.59 6.89 6.42
CA PHE A 63 -0.38 6.09 6.32
C PHE A 63 0.41 6.03 7.64
N THR A 64 1.03 4.88 7.88
CA THR A 64 2.04 4.71 8.94
C THR A 64 3.41 5.18 8.44
N ALA A 65 4.38 5.31 9.36
CA ALA A 65 5.79 5.47 8.99
C ALA A 65 6.31 4.27 8.18
N PRO A 66 7.43 4.42 7.44
CA PRO A 66 7.99 3.37 6.58
C PRO A 66 8.22 2.03 7.30
N ALA A 67 8.68 2.05 8.55
CA ALA A 67 8.93 0.84 9.35
C ALA A 67 7.65 0.00 9.58
N HIS A 68 6.47 0.61 9.54
CA HIS A 68 5.20 -0.01 9.90
C HIS A 68 4.27 -0.23 8.68
N LEU A 69 4.73 0.08 7.47
CA LEU A 69 3.96 -0.12 6.24
C LEU A 69 3.42 -1.55 6.04
N PRO A 70 4.11 -2.63 6.43
CA PRO A 70 3.52 -3.95 6.33
C PRO A 70 2.22 -4.08 7.11
N TRP A 71 2.15 -3.52 8.31
CA TRP A 71 0.95 -3.54 9.14
C TRP A 71 -0.16 -2.67 8.56
N HIS A 72 0.19 -1.51 8.02
CA HIS A 72 -0.76 -0.68 7.29
C HIS A 72 -1.31 -1.40 6.05
N ARG A 73 -0.44 -1.98 5.21
CA ARG A 73 -0.82 -2.69 3.98
C ARG A 73 -1.70 -3.93 4.24
N MET A 74 -1.58 -4.53 5.42
CA MET A 74 -2.45 -5.62 5.88
C MET A 74 -3.74 -5.12 6.57
N GLY A 75 -3.94 -3.81 6.68
CA GLY A 75 -5.10 -3.21 7.32
C GLY A 75 -5.12 -3.34 8.84
N ASN A 76 -3.97 -3.52 9.47
CA ASN A 76 -3.87 -3.69 10.92
C ASN A 76 -3.90 -2.36 11.66
N LEU A 77 -3.23 -1.33 11.13
CA LEU A 77 -3.23 0.01 11.72
C LEU A 77 -2.95 1.12 10.71
N ASN A 78 -3.38 2.32 11.11
CA ASN A 78 -3.17 3.58 10.42
C ASN A 78 -2.39 4.56 11.30
N LYS A 79 -1.91 5.66 10.76
CA LYS A 79 -1.31 6.82 11.44
C LYS A 79 0.01 6.55 12.19
N TRP A 80 0.26 5.34 12.66
CA TRP A 80 1.35 5.02 13.57
C TRP A 80 2.69 5.55 13.09
N ASP A 81 3.29 6.43 13.91
CA ASP A 81 4.60 7.04 13.65
C ASP A 81 4.73 7.77 12.30
N GLY A 82 3.60 8.10 11.65
CA GLY A 82 3.53 8.88 10.41
C GLY A 82 3.71 10.37 10.62
N PRO A 83 3.50 11.19 9.60
CA PRO A 83 3.14 10.81 8.22
C PRO A 83 4.34 10.44 7.34
N LEU A 84 4.06 9.85 6.17
CA LEU A 84 5.05 9.71 5.09
C LEU A 84 5.34 11.06 4.45
N SER A 85 6.61 11.37 4.19
CA SER A 85 6.96 12.60 3.47
C SER A 85 6.72 12.47 1.96
N ASP A 86 6.36 13.58 1.30
CA ASP A 86 6.19 13.62 -0.15
C ASP A 86 7.47 13.19 -0.88
N ALA A 87 8.64 13.61 -0.38
CA ALA A 87 9.94 13.24 -0.94
C ALA A 87 10.16 11.72 -0.89
N TRP A 88 9.81 11.07 0.21
CA TRP A 88 9.90 9.62 0.32
C TRP A 88 8.99 8.93 -0.70
N GLN A 89 7.73 9.35 -0.82
CA GLN A 89 6.79 8.78 -1.79
C GLN A 89 7.27 8.93 -3.24
N GLN A 90 7.80 10.12 -3.62
CA GLN A 90 8.35 10.35 -4.96
C GLN A 90 9.55 9.44 -5.25
N ASN A 91 10.44 9.23 -4.28
CA ASN A 91 11.55 8.31 -4.41
C ASN A 91 11.07 6.86 -4.58
N GLN A 92 10.00 6.46 -3.87
CA GLN A 92 9.42 5.11 -4.03
C GLN A 92 8.81 4.91 -5.43
N ILE A 93 8.18 5.93 -6.02
CA ILE A 93 7.67 5.85 -7.41
C ILE A 93 8.82 5.60 -8.38
N ALA A 94 9.90 6.37 -8.29
CA ALA A 94 11.08 6.20 -9.16
C ALA A 94 11.70 4.80 -8.99
N LEU A 95 11.83 4.35 -7.75
CA LEU A 95 12.33 3.00 -7.43
C LEU A 95 11.42 1.90 -7.98
N GLN A 96 10.10 2.03 -7.86
CA GLN A 96 9.15 1.04 -8.36
C GLN A 96 9.24 0.88 -9.89
N HIS A 97 9.45 1.97 -10.62
CA HIS A 97 9.67 1.89 -12.07
C HIS A 97 10.90 1.05 -12.43
N GLN A 98 12.01 1.21 -11.69
CA GLN A 98 13.22 0.40 -11.89
C GLN A 98 12.95 -1.07 -11.57
N ILE A 99 12.28 -1.35 -10.44
CA ILE A 99 11.90 -2.71 -10.02
C ILE A 99 11.05 -3.40 -11.08
N LEU A 100 9.97 -2.76 -11.52
CA LEU A 100 9.05 -3.34 -12.51
C LEU A 100 9.73 -3.56 -13.87
N THR A 101 10.62 -2.64 -14.28
CA THR A 101 11.40 -2.79 -15.50
C THR A 101 12.29 -4.01 -15.42
N ARG A 102 13.08 -4.14 -14.35
CA ARG A 102 13.98 -5.28 -14.16
C ARG A 102 13.25 -6.62 -14.09
N MET A 103 12.15 -6.67 -13.35
CA MET A 103 11.33 -7.89 -13.27
C MET A 103 10.84 -8.33 -14.67
N ARG A 104 10.36 -7.39 -15.49
CA ARG A 104 9.90 -7.68 -16.86
C ARG A 104 11.03 -8.11 -17.78
N GLU A 105 12.20 -7.49 -17.69
CA GLU A 105 13.41 -7.90 -18.45
C GLU A 105 13.79 -9.36 -18.17
N LEU A 106 13.58 -9.83 -16.95
CA LEU A 106 13.84 -11.21 -16.53
C LEU A 106 12.65 -12.15 -16.77
N GLY A 107 11.61 -11.71 -17.48
CA GLY A 107 10.45 -12.52 -17.81
C GLY A 107 9.48 -12.77 -16.65
N MET A 108 9.59 -12.00 -15.57
CA MET A 108 8.66 -12.09 -14.45
C MET A 108 7.38 -11.31 -14.72
N GLN A 109 6.29 -11.73 -14.09
CA GLN A 109 5.01 -11.03 -14.05
C GLN A 109 4.82 -10.42 -12.65
N PRO A 110 5.13 -9.13 -12.43
CA PRO A 110 4.96 -8.49 -11.13
C PRO A 110 3.49 -8.47 -10.71
N ILE A 111 3.24 -8.72 -9.43
CA ILE A 111 1.91 -8.65 -8.84
C ILE A 111 1.83 -7.38 -7.98
N ALA A 112 0.98 -6.43 -8.36
CA ALA A 112 0.67 -5.27 -7.55
C ALA A 112 -0.53 -5.55 -6.64
N PRO A 113 -0.54 -5.03 -5.40
CA PRO A 113 -1.73 -5.09 -4.56
C PRO A 113 -2.84 -4.20 -5.16
N ALA A 114 -4.08 -4.67 -5.01
CA ALA A 114 -5.26 -3.91 -5.35
C ALA A 114 -5.99 -3.44 -4.08
N PHE A 115 -7.15 -2.80 -4.24
CA PHE A 115 -7.99 -2.35 -3.12
C PHE A 115 -8.46 -3.54 -2.29
N ALA A 116 -8.18 -3.51 -1.00
CA ALA A 116 -8.54 -4.57 -0.05
C ALA A 116 -9.64 -4.16 0.95
N GLY A 117 -10.25 -2.98 0.74
CA GLY A 117 -11.34 -2.49 1.58
C GLY A 117 -10.92 -1.51 2.69
N PHE A 118 -9.63 -1.29 2.91
CA PHE A 118 -9.16 -0.35 3.94
C PHE A 118 -9.29 1.09 3.45
N VAL A 119 -9.92 1.93 4.28
CA VAL A 119 -10.24 3.32 3.93
C VAL A 119 -9.71 4.31 4.97
N PRO A 120 -9.32 5.53 4.55
CA PRO A 120 -8.97 6.62 5.47
C PRO A 120 -10.14 7.04 6.35
N GLU A 121 -9.84 7.50 7.56
CA GLU A 121 -10.84 8.08 8.44
C GLU A 121 -11.58 9.27 7.83
N GLY A 122 -10.88 10.12 7.07
CA GLY A 122 -11.50 11.24 6.33
C GLY A 122 -12.56 10.78 5.32
N PHE A 123 -12.41 9.58 4.72
CA PHE A 123 -13.44 8.99 3.88
C PHE A 123 -14.68 8.59 4.69
N VAL A 124 -14.47 7.98 5.86
CA VAL A 124 -15.56 7.61 6.77
C VAL A 124 -16.36 8.84 7.21
N GLN A 125 -15.67 9.92 7.57
CA GLN A 125 -16.31 11.17 8.01
C GLN A 125 -17.16 11.84 6.90
N LYS A 126 -16.74 11.70 5.63
CA LYS A 126 -17.48 12.22 4.47
C LYS A 126 -18.69 11.36 4.07
N HIS A 127 -18.74 10.11 4.52
CA HIS A 127 -19.79 9.16 4.18
C HIS A 127 -20.47 8.55 5.43
N PRO A 128 -21.10 9.38 6.30
CA PRO A 128 -21.65 8.93 7.58
C PRO A 128 -22.79 7.91 7.46
N ASP A 129 -23.45 7.86 6.32
CA ASP A 129 -24.53 6.91 6.04
C ASP A 129 -24.02 5.54 5.55
N THR A 130 -22.72 5.40 5.32
CA THR A 130 -22.08 4.14 4.90
C THR A 130 -21.66 3.34 6.11
N GLN A 131 -21.96 2.06 6.09
CA GLN A 131 -21.52 1.17 7.16
C GLN A 131 -20.05 0.79 6.97
N PHE A 132 -19.24 1.07 7.98
CA PHE A 132 -17.84 0.66 8.04
C PHE A 132 -17.62 -0.30 9.21
N ARG A 133 -16.68 -1.23 9.06
CA ARG A 133 -16.19 -2.03 10.18
C ARG A 133 -14.94 -1.37 10.73
N HIS A 134 -14.82 -1.33 12.04
CA HIS A 134 -13.64 -0.84 12.73
C HIS A 134 -12.81 -2.04 13.19
N MET A 135 -11.60 -2.16 12.67
CA MET A 135 -10.70 -3.27 12.93
C MET A 135 -9.78 -2.93 14.09
N ARG A 136 -9.82 -3.73 15.15
CA ARG A 136 -8.87 -3.62 16.28
C ARG A 136 -7.71 -4.58 16.07
N TRP A 137 -6.51 -4.11 16.31
CA TRP A 137 -5.31 -4.94 16.18
C TRP A 137 -4.30 -4.71 17.30
N GLY A 138 -3.78 -5.82 17.86
CA GLY A 138 -2.81 -5.77 18.96
C GLY A 138 -3.38 -5.09 20.20
N GLY A 139 -2.58 -4.32 20.88
CA GLY A 139 -2.97 -3.48 22.02
C GLY A 139 -2.94 -1.98 21.70
N PHE A 140 -3.06 -1.63 20.43
CA PHE A 140 -3.04 -0.23 20.00
C PHE A 140 -4.34 0.50 20.36
N ASP A 141 -4.24 1.81 20.62
CA ASP A 141 -5.38 2.67 20.90
C ASP A 141 -6.31 2.77 19.67
N GLU A 142 -7.56 3.10 19.90
CA GLU A 142 -8.62 3.10 18.87
C GLU A 142 -8.32 4.06 17.70
N GLU A 143 -7.57 5.13 17.93
CA GLU A 143 -7.18 6.08 16.89
C GLU A 143 -6.30 5.50 15.79
N TYR A 144 -5.60 4.37 16.08
CA TYR A 144 -4.74 3.67 15.10
C TYR A 144 -5.46 2.54 14.39
N ASN A 145 -6.70 2.26 14.72
CA ASN A 145 -7.46 1.19 14.10
C ASN A 145 -7.82 1.51 12.64
N ALA A 146 -7.87 0.47 11.81
CA ALA A 146 -8.27 0.63 10.43
C ALA A 146 -9.79 0.55 10.26
N TYR A 147 -10.32 1.33 9.34
CA TYR A 147 -11.70 1.21 8.87
C TYR A 147 -11.76 0.33 7.62
N VAL A 148 -12.77 -0.54 7.58
CA VAL A 148 -12.96 -1.48 6.46
C VAL A 148 -14.32 -1.25 5.83
N LEU A 149 -14.30 -1.00 4.54
CA LEU A 149 -15.49 -0.93 3.70
C LEU A 149 -15.95 -2.34 3.34
N PRO A 150 -17.20 -2.72 3.60
CA PRO A 150 -17.72 -4.04 3.21
C PRO A 150 -17.70 -4.24 1.69
N PRO A 151 -17.44 -5.47 1.20
CA PRO A 151 -17.34 -5.74 -0.24
C PRO A 151 -18.63 -5.52 -1.04
N ASP A 152 -19.77 -5.50 -0.37
CA ASP A 152 -21.10 -5.23 -0.96
C ASP A 152 -21.44 -3.74 -1.02
N SER A 153 -20.56 -2.87 -0.52
CA SER A 153 -20.72 -1.42 -0.66
C SER A 153 -20.52 -0.99 -2.12
N PRO A 154 -21.35 -0.08 -2.64
CA PRO A 154 -21.14 0.50 -3.99
C PRO A 154 -19.75 1.14 -4.16
N PHE A 155 -19.23 1.76 -3.12
CA PHE A 155 -17.90 2.35 -3.11
C PHE A 155 -16.77 1.33 -3.28
N PHE A 156 -16.97 0.07 -2.90
CA PHE A 156 -15.92 -0.94 -3.00
C PHE A 156 -15.51 -1.18 -4.46
N GLU A 157 -16.48 -1.31 -5.35
CA GLU A 157 -16.24 -1.47 -6.78
C GLU A 157 -15.65 -0.20 -7.40
N GLU A 158 -16.19 0.97 -7.04
CA GLU A 158 -15.70 2.27 -7.54
C GLU A 158 -14.24 2.49 -7.19
N ILE A 159 -13.88 2.38 -5.91
CA ILE A 159 -12.51 2.53 -5.44
C ILE A 159 -11.60 1.47 -6.07
N GLY A 160 -12.06 0.21 -6.14
CA GLY A 160 -11.31 -0.88 -6.77
C GLY A 160 -10.94 -0.59 -8.22
N LYS A 161 -11.85 -0.02 -9.01
CA LYS A 161 -11.59 0.43 -10.39
C LYS A 161 -10.51 1.52 -10.44
N LEU A 162 -10.59 2.50 -9.54
CA LEU A 162 -9.59 3.56 -9.48
C LEU A 162 -8.18 3.03 -9.18
N PHE A 163 -8.05 2.04 -8.28
CA PHE A 163 -6.77 1.39 -8.01
C PHE A 163 -6.19 0.63 -9.21
N VAL A 164 -7.03 0.16 -10.12
CA VAL A 164 -6.58 -0.52 -11.34
C VAL A 164 -6.19 0.48 -12.43
N GLU A 165 -6.79 1.67 -12.43
CA GLU A 165 -6.52 2.73 -13.40
C GLU A 165 -5.21 3.49 -13.11
N GLU A 166 -4.82 3.66 -11.83
CA GLU A 166 -3.61 4.38 -11.40
C GLU A 166 -2.37 3.48 -11.42
#